data_0fab32baa2af41b143a9ab1032c8dca4
#
_entry.id   0fab32baa2af41b143a9ab1032c8dca4
#
_cell.length_a   1.000
_cell.length_b   1.000
_cell.length_c   1.000
_cell.angle_alpha   90.00
_cell.angle_beta   90.00
_cell.angle_gamma   90.00
#
_symmetry.space_group_name_H-M   'P 1'
#
loop_
_entity.id
_entity.type
_entity.pdbx_description
1 polymer ?
#
loop_
_entity_poly.entity_id
_entity_poly.type
_entity_poly.pdbx_seq_one_letter_code
_entity_poly.pdbx_strand_id
1 'polypeptide(L)'
;MKHMVMGMIFAAAALLAAPSASGQDAPAPRPIALGQSISGELSTNDAQRRSGKFEDVYAIEGHRGQRVQLDLSSDAFDSYLVVTGPEGFNLANDDQEGGDTLNSRIVLQFPTDGAYRVSVTSFRPGETGAYRLQASAPAANVAVTMPVAAQPIALGATINGRLGPGDGRASDGSYEDRYRFHGVRGQRVTISLSADKMDTVLRLARPDGTEDVSDDTRLPNGQTSTNSRLDTVLAEDGDYVITATSYRSGETGDYRLTLAPSAGHPRQIGVPGGARVIALLVGVSDYGGRTSNLPNTDDDARQLYNSLRSAGLLHPASVLLTNAEATTKNVREAFARAAAAAGPNDTFLFFFSGHGDQVDVPVSRAELDGRAETIELRDAAMRDSELEPLFGSVHARLSIVALDSCYSGGFRNLINRPNVMGLFSSEEDLTSLVASQFKAGGFLAYFLREGLTGAADDDGDHIVTAGELSTYIRRRFRREGDIPASNREDENNYQNVIIERGGLQIEDVVVRLAGGRQIVAAPPPRRAAPVQPSPVKRR
;
A
#
# COMPACT_ATOMS: atom_id res chain seq x y z
N MET A 1 -55.01 53.34 43.60
CA MET A 1 -53.73 53.47 42.88
C MET A 1 -53.13 52.10 42.81
N LYS A 2 -53.27 51.46 41.65
CA LYS A 2 -52.81 50.07 41.42
C LYS A 2 -51.51 50.12 40.62
N HIS A 3 -50.44 49.59 41.18
CA HIS A 3 -49.21 49.34 40.47
C HIS A 3 -49.28 47.99 39.74
N MET A 4 -49.15 48.06 38.44
CA MET A 4 -49.10 46.91 37.55
C MET A 4 -47.65 46.57 37.30
N VAL A 5 -47.20 45.39 37.77
CA VAL A 5 -45.88 44.84 37.53
C VAL A 5 -45.94 44.04 36.26
N MET A 6 -45.17 44.45 35.25
CA MET A 6 -45.05 43.80 33.97
C MET A 6 -43.93 42.77 34.04
N GLY A 7 -44.30 41.46 34.06
CA GLY A 7 -43.37 40.38 34.02
C GLY A 7 -42.84 40.12 32.61
N MET A 8 -41.48 40.19 32.43
CA MET A 8 -40.81 39.77 31.19
C MET A 8 -40.71 38.23 31.18
N ILE A 9 -41.28 37.63 30.19
CA ILE A 9 -41.11 36.21 29.89
C ILE A 9 -39.89 36.09 28.98
N PHE A 10 -38.82 35.48 29.50
CA PHE A 10 -37.70 35.03 28.66
C PHE A 10 -38.08 33.71 28.00
N ALA A 11 -38.23 33.74 26.68
CA ALA A 11 -38.34 32.54 25.86
C ALA A 11 -36.94 31.96 25.66
N ALA A 12 -36.65 30.81 26.29
CA ALA A 12 -35.43 30.03 26.02
C ALA A 12 -35.64 29.30 24.70
N ALA A 13 -34.89 29.73 23.67
CA ALA A 13 -34.77 28.98 22.42
C ALA A 13 -33.93 27.75 22.67
N ALA A 14 -34.55 26.57 22.71
CA ALA A 14 -33.85 25.29 22.67
C ALA A 14 -33.26 25.09 21.27
N LEU A 15 -31.94 25.19 21.13
CA LEU A 15 -31.22 24.70 19.98
C LEU A 15 -31.35 23.17 19.94
N LEU A 16 -32.19 22.66 19.07
CA LEU A 16 -32.20 21.25 18.67
C LEU A 16 -30.91 20.99 17.88
N ALA A 17 -29.93 20.39 18.53
CA ALA A 17 -28.79 19.80 17.84
C ALA A 17 -29.30 18.69 16.91
N ALA A 18 -29.11 18.86 15.62
CA ALA A 18 -29.34 17.80 14.64
C ALA A 18 -28.44 16.59 15.00
N PRO A 19 -28.94 15.37 14.97
CA PRO A 19 -28.09 14.20 15.17
C PRO A 19 -27.06 14.15 14.04
N SER A 20 -25.79 14.07 14.42
CA SER A 20 -24.70 13.76 13.51
C SER A 20 -25.04 12.47 12.78
N ALA A 21 -24.99 12.47 11.46
CA ALA A 21 -25.16 11.27 10.66
C ALA A 21 -24.05 10.29 11.05
N SER A 22 -24.42 9.33 11.91
CA SER A 22 -23.62 8.14 12.20
C SER A 22 -23.41 7.41 10.89
N GLY A 23 -22.15 6.99 10.63
CA GLY A 23 -21.81 6.11 9.52
C GLY A 23 -22.81 4.96 9.45
N GLN A 24 -23.17 4.55 8.25
CA GLN A 24 -24.02 3.40 8.04
C GLN A 24 -23.35 2.21 8.73
N ASP A 25 -23.95 1.72 9.82
CA ASP A 25 -23.52 0.49 10.47
C ASP A 25 -23.56 -0.62 9.42
N ALA A 26 -22.44 -1.32 9.26
CA ALA A 26 -22.39 -2.50 8.40
C ALA A 26 -23.50 -3.47 8.84
N PRO A 27 -24.25 -4.09 7.91
CA PRO A 27 -25.33 -5.00 8.27
C PRO A 27 -24.81 -6.10 9.19
N ALA A 28 -25.60 -6.43 10.21
CA ALA A 28 -25.25 -7.47 11.17
C ALA A 28 -25.02 -8.81 10.42
N PRO A 29 -23.97 -9.59 10.81
CA PRO A 29 -23.67 -10.85 10.17
C PRO A 29 -24.88 -11.80 10.19
N ARG A 30 -25.17 -12.45 9.06
CA ARG A 30 -26.25 -13.46 8.97
C ARG A 30 -25.79 -14.77 9.63
N PRO A 31 -26.59 -15.45 10.45
CA PRO A 31 -26.16 -16.71 11.08
C PRO A 31 -26.02 -17.84 10.04
N ILE A 32 -25.00 -18.67 10.21
CA ILE A 32 -24.84 -19.96 9.53
C ILE A 32 -24.56 -21.05 10.56
N ALA A 33 -25.26 -22.17 10.49
CA ALA A 33 -25.09 -23.29 11.40
C ALA A 33 -24.40 -24.48 10.71
N LEU A 34 -23.77 -25.33 11.51
CA LEU A 34 -23.20 -26.59 11.02
C LEU A 34 -24.27 -27.45 10.35
N GLY A 35 -24.02 -27.97 9.17
CA GLY A 35 -24.95 -28.71 8.32
C GLY A 35 -25.77 -27.83 7.38
N GLN A 36 -25.68 -26.51 7.47
CA GLN A 36 -26.44 -25.58 6.66
C GLN A 36 -25.71 -25.25 5.34
N SER A 37 -26.51 -25.05 4.30
CA SER A 37 -26.07 -24.49 3.02
C SER A 37 -26.91 -23.25 2.70
N ILE A 38 -26.25 -22.20 2.30
CA ILE A 38 -26.85 -20.90 1.97
C ILE A 38 -26.49 -20.56 0.52
N SER A 39 -27.50 -20.15 -0.25
CA SER A 39 -27.27 -19.50 -1.55
C SER A 39 -27.36 -17.98 -1.36
N GLY A 40 -26.43 -17.26 -1.91
CA GLY A 40 -26.34 -15.81 -1.89
C GLY A 40 -25.89 -15.26 -3.25
N GLU A 41 -25.77 -13.96 -3.32
CA GLU A 41 -25.30 -13.25 -4.51
C GLU A 41 -24.46 -12.06 -4.05
N LEU A 42 -23.21 -11.98 -4.50
CA LEU A 42 -22.43 -10.75 -4.37
C LEU A 42 -22.93 -9.74 -5.39
N SER A 43 -23.24 -8.55 -4.93
CA SER A 43 -23.78 -7.46 -5.74
C SER A 43 -23.11 -6.12 -5.43
N THR A 44 -23.31 -5.15 -6.30
CA THR A 44 -22.84 -3.77 -6.10
C THR A 44 -23.53 -3.04 -4.93
N ASN A 45 -24.58 -3.65 -4.34
CA ASN A 45 -25.28 -3.11 -3.17
C ASN A 45 -24.73 -3.65 -1.84
N ASP A 46 -23.87 -4.67 -1.88
CA ASP A 46 -23.29 -5.25 -0.69
C ASP A 46 -22.18 -4.36 -0.10
N ALA A 47 -21.81 -4.66 1.14
CA ALA A 47 -20.71 -3.98 1.77
C ALA A 47 -19.44 -4.16 0.94
N GLN A 48 -18.76 -3.07 0.65
CA GLN A 48 -17.54 -3.10 -0.12
C GLN A 48 -16.34 -3.01 0.83
N ARG A 49 -15.43 -3.98 0.75
CA ARG A 49 -14.14 -3.91 1.42
C ARG A 49 -13.30 -2.76 0.85
N ARG A 50 -12.33 -2.30 1.60
CA ARG A 50 -11.36 -1.28 1.13
C ARG A 50 -10.61 -1.71 -0.14
N SER A 51 -10.49 -3.02 -0.36
CA SER A 51 -9.92 -3.62 -1.57
C SER A 51 -10.84 -3.55 -2.80
N GLY A 52 -12.01 -2.93 -2.70
CA GLY A 52 -12.97 -2.88 -3.80
C GLY A 52 -13.80 -4.15 -4.00
N LYS A 53 -13.56 -5.19 -3.21
CA LYS A 53 -14.29 -6.46 -3.25
C LYS A 53 -15.61 -6.33 -2.50
N PHE A 54 -16.70 -6.86 -3.05
CA PHE A 54 -17.98 -6.96 -2.36
C PHE A 54 -17.93 -8.07 -1.32
N GLU A 55 -18.66 -7.93 -0.23
CA GLU A 55 -18.61 -8.83 0.90
C GLU A 55 -19.99 -9.11 1.45
N ASP A 56 -20.33 -10.39 1.55
CA ASP A 56 -21.41 -10.92 2.36
C ASP A 56 -20.85 -11.52 3.66
N VAL A 57 -21.49 -11.21 4.79
CA VAL A 57 -20.95 -11.61 6.09
C VAL A 57 -21.91 -12.51 6.82
N TYR A 58 -21.34 -13.63 7.31
CA TYR A 58 -22.02 -14.61 8.13
C TYR A 58 -21.34 -14.74 9.49
N ALA A 59 -22.07 -15.25 10.48
CA ALA A 59 -21.56 -15.59 11.79
C ALA A 59 -21.82 -17.08 12.08
N ILE A 60 -20.79 -17.78 12.52
CA ILE A 60 -20.89 -19.15 13.01
C ILE A 60 -20.46 -19.20 14.49
N GLU A 61 -21.26 -19.82 15.34
CA GLU A 61 -20.86 -20.08 16.73
C GLU A 61 -19.92 -21.27 16.77
N GLY A 62 -18.68 -21.04 17.20
CA GLY A 62 -17.65 -22.05 17.33
C GLY A 62 -17.48 -22.51 18.76
N HIS A 63 -17.31 -23.82 18.95
CA HIS A 63 -16.96 -24.40 20.24
C HIS A 63 -15.53 -24.93 20.20
N ARG A 64 -14.77 -24.69 21.25
CA ARG A 64 -13.36 -25.12 21.34
C ARG A 64 -13.19 -26.59 20.98
N GLY A 65 -12.33 -26.87 20.02
CA GLY A 65 -12.08 -28.21 19.53
C GLY A 65 -13.06 -28.72 18.49
N GLN A 66 -14.18 -28.01 18.24
CA GLN A 66 -15.12 -28.36 17.19
C GLN A 66 -14.51 -28.12 15.81
N ARG A 67 -14.68 -29.11 14.92
CA ARG A 67 -14.20 -29.03 13.54
C ARG A 67 -15.33 -28.63 12.61
N VAL A 68 -15.03 -27.74 11.68
CA VAL A 68 -15.95 -27.32 10.62
C VAL A 68 -15.22 -27.24 9.29
N GLN A 69 -15.92 -27.60 8.23
CA GLN A 69 -15.53 -27.35 6.85
C GLN A 69 -16.50 -26.34 6.27
N LEU A 70 -15.93 -25.28 5.72
CA LEU A 70 -16.63 -24.24 4.98
C LEU A 70 -16.26 -24.36 3.52
N ASP A 71 -17.23 -24.57 2.65
CA ASP A 71 -17.09 -24.61 1.20
C ASP A 71 -17.82 -23.42 0.60
N LEU A 72 -17.12 -22.66 -0.22
CA LEU A 72 -17.68 -21.57 -1.01
C LEU A 72 -17.50 -21.88 -2.49
N SER A 73 -18.58 -21.87 -3.25
CA SER A 73 -18.54 -22.12 -4.68
C SER A 73 -19.31 -21.05 -5.46
N SER A 74 -18.77 -20.67 -6.61
CA SER A 74 -19.40 -19.75 -7.57
C SER A 74 -19.00 -20.14 -8.99
N ASP A 75 -19.98 -20.08 -9.91
CA ASP A 75 -19.72 -20.17 -11.35
C ASP A 75 -19.51 -18.79 -11.99
N ALA A 76 -19.65 -17.71 -11.20
CA ALA A 76 -19.67 -16.33 -11.68
C ALA A 76 -18.40 -15.54 -11.34
N PHE A 77 -17.70 -15.92 -10.29
CA PHE A 77 -16.49 -15.25 -9.83
C PHE A 77 -15.53 -16.24 -9.16
N ASP A 78 -14.28 -15.88 -9.12
CA ASP A 78 -13.24 -16.55 -8.35
C ASP A 78 -13.47 -16.28 -6.85
N SER A 79 -13.80 -17.34 -6.10
CA SER A 79 -14.26 -17.19 -4.73
C SER A 79 -13.11 -16.98 -3.74
N TYR A 80 -13.35 -16.18 -2.70
CA TYR A 80 -12.41 -15.96 -1.62
C TYR A 80 -13.14 -16.00 -0.28
N LEU A 81 -12.75 -16.94 0.56
CA LEU A 81 -13.37 -17.19 1.85
C LEU A 81 -12.44 -16.73 2.98
N VAL A 82 -12.97 -15.92 3.90
CA VAL A 82 -12.21 -15.44 5.06
C VAL A 82 -12.98 -15.76 6.34
N VAL A 83 -12.29 -16.31 7.35
CA VAL A 83 -12.85 -16.54 8.68
C VAL A 83 -12.04 -15.79 9.71
N THR A 84 -12.69 -14.90 10.45
CA THR A 84 -12.08 -14.16 11.56
C THR A 84 -12.81 -14.45 12.85
N GLY A 85 -12.13 -14.36 14.00
CA GLY A 85 -12.73 -14.71 15.29
C GLY A 85 -11.98 -14.15 16.49
N PRO A 86 -12.32 -14.64 17.71
CA PRO A 86 -11.65 -14.22 18.94
C PRO A 86 -10.13 -14.37 18.89
N GLU A 87 -9.42 -13.59 19.68
CA GLU A 87 -7.96 -13.64 19.88
C GLU A 87 -7.15 -13.44 18.58
N GLY A 88 -7.71 -12.71 17.59
CA GLY A 88 -7.02 -12.47 16.32
C GLY A 88 -7.03 -13.65 15.36
N PHE A 89 -7.95 -14.61 15.57
CA PHE A 89 -8.17 -15.71 14.64
C PHE A 89 -8.45 -15.17 13.22
N ASN A 90 -7.67 -15.60 12.24
CA ASN A 90 -7.85 -15.24 10.85
C ASN A 90 -7.38 -16.38 9.95
N LEU A 91 -8.26 -16.87 9.09
CA LEU A 91 -7.98 -17.82 8.01
C LEU A 91 -8.58 -17.31 6.73
N ALA A 92 -7.87 -17.49 5.62
CA ALA A 92 -8.38 -17.17 4.29
C ALA A 92 -7.98 -18.26 3.30
N ASN A 93 -8.78 -18.45 2.28
CA ASN A 93 -8.50 -19.37 1.18
C ASN A 93 -9.28 -18.93 -0.06
N ASP A 94 -8.63 -19.00 -1.21
CA ASP A 94 -9.17 -18.73 -2.53
C ASP A 94 -9.40 -20.03 -3.33
N ASP A 95 -8.55 -21.04 -3.14
CA ASP A 95 -8.60 -22.28 -3.91
C ASP A 95 -8.85 -23.52 -3.04
N GLN A 96 -9.49 -24.49 -3.63
CA GLN A 96 -9.67 -25.81 -3.04
C GLN A 96 -8.46 -26.70 -3.36
N GLU A 97 -7.81 -27.30 -2.34
CA GLU A 97 -6.66 -28.19 -2.56
C GLU A 97 -6.97 -29.28 -3.62
N GLY A 98 -6.11 -29.39 -4.63
CA GLY A 98 -6.08 -30.49 -5.60
C GLY A 98 -6.84 -30.29 -6.91
N GLY A 99 -7.24 -29.08 -7.25
CA GLY A 99 -7.90 -28.81 -8.53
C GLY A 99 -7.73 -27.36 -9.01
N ASP A 100 -7.75 -27.19 -10.33
CA ASP A 100 -7.92 -25.88 -11.00
C ASP A 100 -9.37 -25.40 -10.79
N THR A 101 -9.79 -25.18 -9.53
CA THR A 101 -11.15 -24.75 -9.22
C THR A 101 -11.12 -23.35 -8.62
N LEU A 102 -11.98 -22.48 -9.10
CA LEU A 102 -12.22 -21.14 -8.57
C LEU A 102 -13.07 -21.15 -7.29
N ASN A 103 -13.10 -22.29 -6.56
CA ASN A 103 -13.89 -22.49 -5.36
C ASN A 103 -13.00 -22.55 -4.13
N SER A 104 -13.41 -21.92 -3.05
CA SER A 104 -12.66 -21.87 -1.80
C SER A 104 -13.11 -22.91 -0.79
N ARG A 105 -12.18 -23.49 -0.03
CA ARG A 105 -12.46 -24.39 1.09
C ARG A 105 -11.59 -24.07 2.30
N ILE A 106 -12.21 -23.89 3.46
CA ILE A 106 -11.51 -23.81 4.75
C ILE A 106 -11.97 -24.99 5.63
N VAL A 107 -11.03 -25.81 6.09
CA VAL A 107 -11.28 -26.83 7.12
C VAL A 107 -10.57 -26.38 8.38
N LEU A 108 -11.31 -26.00 9.41
CA LEU A 108 -10.77 -25.43 10.64
C LEU A 108 -11.23 -26.20 11.88
N GLN A 109 -10.48 -26.03 12.97
CA GLN A 109 -10.88 -26.39 14.32
C GLN A 109 -10.91 -25.11 15.16
N PHE A 110 -12.04 -24.82 15.81
CA PHE A 110 -12.13 -23.62 16.64
C PHE A 110 -11.19 -23.70 17.85
N PRO A 111 -10.26 -22.75 18.03
CA PRO A 111 -9.34 -22.74 19.17
C PRO A 111 -10.03 -22.33 20.47
N THR A 112 -11.08 -21.50 20.40
CA THR A 112 -11.85 -20.97 21.54
C THR A 112 -13.33 -20.98 21.25
N ASP A 113 -14.15 -20.93 22.32
CA ASP A 113 -15.60 -20.69 22.18
C ASP A 113 -15.83 -19.24 21.74
N GLY A 114 -16.83 -19.01 20.89
CA GLY A 114 -17.27 -17.68 20.49
C GLY A 114 -17.83 -17.57 19.08
N ALA A 115 -18.20 -16.36 18.72
CA ALA A 115 -18.72 -16.04 17.40
C ALA A 115 -17.54 -15.82 16.43
N TYR A 116 -17.58 -16.52 15.31
CA TYR A 116 -16.65 -16.35 14.20
C TYR A 116 -17.36 -15.73 13.01
N ARG A 117 -16.73 -14.74 12.42
CA ARG A 117 -17.22 -14.07 11.23
C ARG A 117 -16.71 -14.81 9.99
N VAL A 118 -17.60 -15.18 9.10
CA VAL A 118 -17.34 -15.84 7.83
C VAL A 118 -17.67 -14.85 6.72
N SER A 119 -16.66 -14.39 6.03
CA SER A 119 -16.80 -13.43 4.94
C SER A 119 -16.69 -14.15 3.60
N VAL A 120 -17.75 -14.02 2.80
CA VAL A 120 -17.80 -14.43 1.40
C VAL A 120 -17.46 -13.24 0.53
N THR A 121 -16.44 -13.37 -0.29
CA THR A 121 -16.00 -12.31 -1.21
C THR A 121 -15.40 -12.93 -2.46
N SER A 122 -14.95 -12.13 -3.40
CA SER A 122 -14.23 -12.58 -4.61
C SER A 122 -12.73 -12.46 -4.42
N PHE A 123 -11.96 -13.22 -5.21
CA PHE A 123 -10.51 -13.06 -5.29
C PHE A 123 -10.14 -11.71 -5.93
N ARG A 124 -10.88 -11.26 -6.95
CA ARG A 124 -10.66 -10.00 -7.65
C ARG A 124 -11.64 -8.91 -7.20
N PRO A 125 -11.25 -7.63 -7.22
CA PRO A 125 -12.15 -6.52 -6.95
C PRO A 125 -13.29 -6.43 -7.98
N GLY A 126 -14.47 -5.98 -7.50
CA GLY A 126 -15.61 -5.65 -8.38
C GLY A 126 -16.39 -6.83 -8.95
N GLU A 127 -15.96 -8.08 -8.71
CA GLU A 127 -16.70 -9.26 -9.16
C GLU A 127 -18.01 -9.40 -8.38
N THR A 128 -19.05 -9.84 -9.09
CA THR A 128 -20.42 -10.04 -8.58
C THR A 128 -20.99 -11.34 -9.14
N GLY A 129 -21.96 -11.90 -8.45
CA GLY A 129 -22.68 -13.07 -8.93
C GLY A 129 -23.15 -14.00 -7.82
N ALA A 130 -23.85 -15.05 -8.23
CA ALA A 130 -24.41 -16.04 -7.32
C ALA A 130 -23.29 -16.94 -6.74
N TYR A 131 -23.47 -17.31 -5.47
CA TYR A 131 -22.58 -18.23 -4.78
C TYR A 131 -23.36 -19.19 -3.88
N ARG A 132 -22.70 -20.25 -3.43
CA ARG A 132 -23.18 -21.17 -2.43
C ARG A 132 -22.12 -21.32 -1.33
N LEU A 133 -22.51 -21.01 -0.08
CA LEU A 133 -21.73 -21.25 1.12
C LEU A 133 -22.30 -22.44 1.89
N GLN A 134 -21.47 -23.42 2.24
CA GLN A 134 -21.87 -24.58 3.00
C GLN A 134 -20.98 -24.74 4.23
N ALA A 135 -21.58 -24.95 5.40
CA ALA A 135 -20.89 -25.33 6.62
C ALA A 135 -21.21 -26.79 6.94
N SER A 136 -20.17 -27.63 7.01
CA SER A 136 -20.33 -29.09 7.25
C SER A 136 -19.32 -29.61 8.27
N ALA A 137 -19.56 -30.83 8.81
CA ALA A 137 -18.53 -31.53 9.55
C ALA A 137 -17.52 -32.14 8.57
N PRO A 138 -16.22 -31.87 8.70
CA PRO A 138 -15.23 -32.47 7.82
C PRO A 138 -15.13 -33.97 8.05
N ALA A 139 -14.75 -34.74 7.03
CA ALA A 139 -14.44 -36.15 7.20
C ALA A 139 -13.28 -36.34 8.21
N ALA A 140 -13.26 -37.46 8.93
CA ALA A 140 -12.32 -37.68 10.02
C ALA A 140 -10.84 -37.63 9.61
N ASN A 141 -10.55 -37.96 8.36
CA ASN A 141 -9.20 -37.98 7.77
C ASN A 141 -8.79 -36.71 7.03
N VAL A 142 -9.64 -35.70 6.98
CA VAL A 142 -9.27 -34.41 6.35
C VAL A 142 -8.38 -33.65 7.32
N ALA A 143 -7.23 -33.20 6.82
CA ALA A 143 -6.34 -32.31 7.58
C ALA A 143 -7.10 -31.03 7.96
N VAL A 144 -6.92 -30.59 9.20
CA VAL A 144 -7.49 -29.33 9.68
C VAL A 144 -6.45 -28.26 9.45
N THR A 145 -6.81 -27.20 8.76
CA THR A 145 -6.02 -25.97 8.76
C THR A 145 -6.18 -25.36 10.16
N MET A 146 -5.17 -25.52 11.00
CA MET A 146 -5.13 -24.87 12.29
C MET A 146 -4.50 -23.51 12.09
N PRO A 147 -5.20 -22.39 12.34
CA PRO A 147 -4.46 -21.17 12.54
C PRO A 147 -3.68 -21.33 13.82
N VAL A 148 -2.41 -21.11 13.74
CA VAL A 148 -1.61 -20.96 14.95
C VAL A 148 -2.13 -19.73 15.67
N ALA A 149 -2.62 -19.90 16.90
CA ALA A 149 -2.97 -18.78 17.75
C ALA A 149 -1.73 -17.89 17.86
N ALA A 150 -1.85 -16.61 17.51
CA ALA A 150 -0.73 -15.69 17.56
C ALA A 150 -0.20 -15.60 19.00
N GLN A 151 1.02 -16.07 19.23
CA GLN A 151 1.68 -16.01 20.54
C GLN A 151 2.03 -14.55 20.88
N PRO A 152 1.95 -14.12 22.13
CA PRO A 152 2.35 -12.77 22.49
C PRO A 152 3.87 -12.60 22.34
N ILE A 153 4.30 -11.51 21.72
CA ILE A 153 5.70 -11.08 21.66
C ILE A 153 5.82 -9.66 22.22
N ALA A 154 6.78 -9.45 23.11
CA ALA A 154 7.04 -8.11 23.67
C ALA A 154 8.02 -7.34 22.80
N LEU A 155 7.88 -6.02 22.78
CA LEU A 155 8.88 -5.14 22.17
C LEU A 155 10.23 -5.33 22.84
N GLY A 156 11.28 -5.51 22.07
CA GLY A 156 12.64 -5.85 22.53
C GLY A 156 12.89 -7.35 22.65
N ALA A 157 11.90 -8.21 22.40
CA ALA A 157 12.06 -9.64 22.50
C ALA A 157 12.71 -10.27 21.26
N THR A 158 13.42 -11.38 21.50
CA THR A 158 13.91 -12.28 20.48
C THR A 158 13.34 -13.67 20.76
N ILE A 159 12.80 -14.32 19.75
CA ILE A 159 12.27 -15.67 19.80
C ILE A 159 13.11 -16.55 18.88
N ASN A 160 13.50 -17.73 19.38
CA ASN A 160 14.05 -18.79 18.55
C ASN A 160 12.93 -19.81 18.35
N GLY A 161 12.50 -19.97 17.12
CA GLY A 161 11.41 -20.86 16.71
C GLY A 161 11.90 -21.89 15.71
N ARG A 162 11.00 -22.74 15.28
CA ARG A 162 11.24 -23.74 14.25
C ARG A 162 9.98 -23.93 13.44
N LEU A 163 10.08 -23.81 12.12
CA LEU A 163 8.98 -24.18 11.20
C LEU A 163 9.04 -25.65 10.86
N GLY A 164 7.89 -26.34 10.89
CA GLY A 164 7.80 -27.73 10.55
C GLY A 164 6.41 -28.38 10.71
N PRO A 165 6.30 -29.70 10.51
CA PRO A 165 5.05 -30.41 10.67
C PRO A 165 4.48 -30.23 12.09
N GLY A 166 3.35 -29.61 12.22
CA GLY A 166 2.71 -29.30 13.50
C GLY A 166 2.42 -27.81 13.68
N ASP A 167 3.07 -26.96 12.88
CA ASP A 167 2.77 -25.52 12.81
C ASP A 167 1.61 -25.24 11.86
N GLY A 168 1.16 -23.99 11.81
CA GLY A 168 0.17 -23.55 10.84
C GLY A 168 0.66 -23.75 9.40
N ARG A 169 -0.27 -23.83 8.49
CA ARG A 169 0.02 -23.83 7.07
C ARG A 169 -0.71 -22.67 6.40
N ALA A 170 0.03 -21.88 5.64
CA ALA A 170 -0.51 -20.91 4.72
C ALA A 170 -1.18 -21.60 3.51
N SER A 171 -1.93 -20.85 2.72
CA SER A 171 -2.61 -21.37 1.52
C SER A 171 -1.65 -21.93 0.46
N ASP A 172 -0.42 -21.39 0.40
CA ASP A 172 0.66 -21.87 -0.48
C ASP A 172 1.37 -23.13 0.04
N GLY A 173 0.92 -23.65 1.20
CA GLY A 173 1.46 -24.85 1.84
C GLY A 173 2.76 -24.65 2.64
N SER A 174 3.24 -23.42 2.80
CA SER A 174 4.35 -23.08 3.69
C SER A 174 3.91 -23.19 5.16
N TYR A 175 4.86 -23.56 6.04
CA TYR A 175 4.61 -23.55 7.48
C TYR A 175 4.67 -22.14 8.02
N GLU A 176 3.87 -21.83 9.05
CA GLU A 176 3.85 -20.50 9.66
C GLU A 176 3.71 -20.51 11.17
N ASP A 177 4.45 -19.61 11.82
CA ASP A 177 4.28 -19.23 13.22
C ASP A 177 3.80 -17.78 13.30
N ARG A 178 2.85 -17.51 14.20
CA ARG A 178 2.25 -16.18 14.36
C ARG A 178 2.55 -15.59 15.73
N TYR A 179 2.85 -14.29 15.76
CA TYR A 179 3.15 -13.53 16.96
C TYR A 179 2.37 -12.23 17.00
N ARG A 180 1.78 -11.91 18.15
CA ARG A 180 0.97 -10.69 18.35
C ARG A 180 1.65 -9.74 19.31
N PHE A 181 1.65 -8.45 18.97
CA PHE A 181 2.04 -7.38 19.88
C PHE A 181 1.06 -6.20 19.75
N HIS A 182 0.90 -5.44 20.83
CA HIS A 182 0.14 -4.19 20.81
C HIS A 182 1.06 -3.05 20.41
N GLY A 183 0.73 -2.39 19.29
CA GLY A 183 1.45 -1.25 18.76
C GLY A 183 0.74 0.07 19.06
N VAL A 184 1.51 1.14 19.20
CA VAL A 184 1.01 2.51 19.37
C VAL A 184 1.34 3.31 18.11
N ARG A 185 0.41 4.16 17.68
CA ARG A 185 0.58 5.04 16.52
C ARG A 185 1.88 5.85 16.63
N GLY A 186 2.64 5.92 15.55
CA GLY A 186 3.94 6.60 15.51
C GLY A 186 5.10 5.79 16.12
N GLN A 187 4.82 4.64 16.74
CA GLN A 187 5.85 3.75 17.26
C GLN A 187 6.67 3.16 16.12
N ARG A 188 7.98 3.20 16.25
CA ARG A 188 8.93 2.68 15.25
C ARG A 188 9.42 1.32 15.68
N VAL A 189 9.30 0.35 14.78
CA VAL A 189 9.72 -1.03 15.04
C VAL A 189 10.57 -1.58 13.91
N THR A 190 11.55 -2.39 14.28
CA THR A 190 12.29 -3.27 13.39
C THR A 190 11.89 -4.70 13.71
N ILE A 191 11.42 -5.43 12.71
CA ILE A 191 11.13 -6.84 12.81
C ILE A 191 12.11 -7.55 11.89
N SER A 192 12.87 -8.52 12.43
CA SER A 192 13.86 -9.27 11.66
C SER A 192 13.61 -10.76 11.84
N LEU A 193 13.57 -11.48 10.74
CA LEU A 193 13.44 -12.92 10.69
C LEU A 193 14.66 -13.51 9.96
N SER A 194 15.40 -14.39 10.61
CA SER A 194 16.62 -14.99 10.04
C SER A 194 16.65 -16.50 10.25
N ALA A 195 17.18 -17.22 9.27
CA ALA A 195 17.41 -18.65 9.31
C ALA A 195 18.69 -19.02 8.56
N ASP A 196 19.38 -20.06 9.00
CA ASP A 196 20.63 -20.50 8.36
C ASP A 196 20.39 -21.36 7.10
N LYS A 197 19.23 -22.01 7.01
CA LYS A 197 18.94 -23.04 6.01
C LYS A 197 17.60 -22.84 5.30
N MET A 198 16.93 -21.75 5.54
CA MET A 198 15.59 -21.49 5.03
C MET A 198 15.55 -20.08 4.46
N ASP A 199 14.89 -19.94 3.34
CA ASP A 199 14.53 -18.66 2.75
C ASP A 199 13.30 -18.13 3.49
N THR A 200 13.48 -17.04 4.27
CA THR A 200 12.46 -16.58 5.19
C THR A 200 11.52 -15.58 4.54
N VAL A 201 10.25 -15.62 4.91
CA VAL A 201 9.26 -14.58 4.59
C VAL A 201 8.66 -14.04 5.87
N LEU A 202 8.67 -12.73 6.00
CA LEU A 202 8.13 -12.00 7.14
C LEU A 202 6.90 -11.20 6.70
N ARG A 203 5.77 -11.42 7.38
CA ARG A 203 4.54 -10.66 7.15
C ARG A 203 4.15 -9.90 8.42
N LEU A 204 3.64 -8.70 8.27
CA LEU A 204 3.10 -7.89 9.36
C LEU A 204 1.68 -7.47 9.03
N ALA A 205 0.70 -8.17 9.60
CA ALA A 205 -0.70 -7.76 9.52
C ALA A 205 -0.99 -6.61 10.49
N ARG A 206 -1.68 -5.60 10.00
CA ARG A 206 -2.05 -4.38 10.72
C ARG A 206 -3.48 -4.48 11.28
N PRO A 207 -3.86 -3.66 12.27
CA PRO A 207 -5.22 -3.63 12.80
C PRO A 207 -6.29 -3.37 11.74
N ASP A 208 -5.98 -2.59 10.68
CA ASP A 208 -6.89 -2.32 9.56
C ASP A 208 -7.03 -3.48 8.56
N GLY A 209 -6.36 -4.63 8.84
CA GLY A 209 -6.38 -5.82 7.99
C GLY A 209 -5.45 -5.76 6.79
N THR A 210 -4.63 -4.71 6.66
CA THR A 210 -3.58 -4.64 5.63
C THR A 210 -2.31 -5.35 6.09
N GLU A 211 -1.48 -5.81 5.15
CA GLU A 211 -0.28 -6.58 5.45
C GLU A 211 0.94 -5.98 4.75
N ASP A 212 2.08 -5.91 5.46
CA ASP A 212 3.38 -5.65 4.88
C ASP A 212 4.15 -6.95 4.78
N VAL A 213 4.85 -7.18 3.66
CA VAL A 213 5.61 -8.41 3.40
C VAL A 213 7.06 -8.07 3.09
N SER A 214 7.98 -8.88 3.59
CA SER A 214 9.39 -8.87 3.22
C SER A 214 9.88 -10.31 3.13
N ASP A 215 10.47 -10.67 2.01
CA ASP A 215 11.10 -11.98 1.81
C ASP A 215 12.63 -11.89 1.91
N ASP A 216 13.24 -10.90 1.30
CA ASP A 216 14.67 -10.70 1.24
C ASP A 216 15.14 -9.41 1.90
N THR A 217 16.36 -9.40 2.41
CA THR A 217 17.00 -8.18 2.90
C THR A 217 18.24 -7.88 2.08
N ARG A 218 18.31 -6.68 1.51
CA ARG A 218 19.51 -6.22 0.85
C ARG A 218 20.53 -5.74 1.87
N LEU A 219 21.73 -6.33 1.80
CA LEU A 219 22.83 -6.00 2.70
C LEU A 219 23.58 -4.73 2.21
N PRO A 220 24.28 -4.00 3.11
CA PRO A 220 25.02 -2.79 2.75
C PRO A 220 26.10 -3.00 1.66
N ASN A 221 26.56 -4.23 1.47
CA ASN A 221 27.53 -4.60 0.43
C ASN A 221 26.87 -4.90 -0.93
N GLY A 222 25.54 -4.70 -1.06
CA GLY A 222 24.77 -4.95 -2.28
C GLY A 222 24.37 -6.42 -2.49
N GLN A 223 24.72 -7.33 -1.59
CA GLN A 223 24.25 -8.72 -1.66
C GLN A 223 22.84 -8.83 -1.10
N THR A 224 22.05 -9.74 -1.66
CA THR A 224 20.76 -10.12 -1.13
C THR A 224 20.92 -11.24 -0.10
N SER A 225 20.28 -11.12 1.05
CA SER A 225 20.20 -12.13 2.08
C SER A 225 18.81 -12.75 2.04
N THR A 226 18.70 -14.06 2.14
CA THR A 226 17.44 -14.81 2.29
C THR A 226 16.78 -14.62 3.67
N ASN A 227 17.25 -13.66 4.45
CA ASN A 227 16.64 -13.23 5.71
C ASN A 227 15.75 -12.03 5.48
N SER A 228 14.60 -12.00 6.12
CA SER A 228 13.60 -10.96 5.96
C SER A 228 13.71 -9.88 7.03
N ARG A 229 13.44 -8.64 6.67
CA ARG A 229 13.42 -7.52 7.60
C ARG A 229 12.37 -6.47 7.22
N LEU A 230 11.57 -6.06 8.18
CA LEU A 230 10.64 -4.94 8.09
C LEU A 230 11.06 -3.86 9.08
N ASP A 231 11.30 -2.66 8.57
CA ASP A 231 11.43 -1.44 9.35
C ASP A 231 10.18 -0.59 9.05
N THR A 232 9.37 -0.29 10.05
CA THR A 232 8.09 0.39 9.84
C THR A 232 7.71 1.32 10.99
N VAL A 233 6.94 2.35 10.66
CA VAL A 233 6.21 3.18 11.62
C VAL A 233 4.80 2.65 11.71
N LEU A 234 4.33 2.40 12.93
CA LEU A 234 2.98 1.89 13.16
C LEU A 234 1.96 3.02 12.92
N ALA A 235 1.05 2.80 11.98
CA ALA A 235 0.12 3.82 11.52
C ALA A 235 -1.06 4.09 12.47
N GLU A 236 -1.33 3.16 13.39
CA GLU A 236 -2.48 3.24 14.31
C GLU A 236 -2.23 2.47 15.60
N ASP A 237 -3.01 2.76 16.64
CA ASP A 237 -3.04 1.96 17.86
C ASP A 237 -3.78 0.65 17.59
N GLY A 238 -3.26 -0.46 18.11
CA GLY A 238 -3.95 -1.74 17.98
C GLY A 238 -3.03 -2.96 17.98
N ASP A 239 -3.63 -4.12 17.74
CA ASP A 239 -2.92 -5.38 17.72
C ASP A 239 -2.38 -5.67 16.31
N TYR A 240 -1.08 -5.88 16.24
CA TYR A 240 -0.34 -6.27 15.06
C TYR A 240 0.03 -7.74 15.15
N VAL A 241 -0.03 -8.46 14.00
CA VAL A 241 0.36 -9.87 13.94
C VAL A 241 1.55 -10.03 13.00
N ILE A 242 2.65 -10.56 13.54
CA ILE A 242 3.84 -10.97 12.80
C ILE A 242 3.65 -12.42 12.40
N THR A 243 3.82 -12.76 11.12
CA THR A 243 3.88 -14.14 10.63
C THR A 243 5.30 -14.43 10.18
N ALA A 244 5.92 -15.43 10.78
CA ALA A 244 7.18 -16.01 10.37
C ALA A 244 6.90 -17.24 9.49
N THR A 245 7.36 -17.24 8.25
CA THR A 245 7.13 -18.32 7.28
C THR A 245 8.33 -18.48 6.33
N SER A 246 8.25 -19.36 5.35
CA SER A 246 9.27 -19.61 4.34
C SER A 246 8.76 -19.26 2.95
N TYR A 247 9.68 -18.95 2.04
CA TYR A 247 9.38 -18.66 0.63
C TYR A 247 8.87 -19.91 -0.11
N ARG A 248 9.36 -21.10 0.26
CA ARG A 248 8.97 -22.36 -0.39
C ARG A 248 8.01 -23.17 0.45
N SER A 249 6.99 -23.71 -0.21
CA SER A 249 6.04 -24.63 0.40
C SER A 249 6.75 -25.83 1.08
N GLY A 250 6.32 -26.16 2.30
CA GLY A 250 6.78 -27.32 3.06
C GLY A 250 8.22 -27.25 3.57
N GLU A 251 8.91 -26.11 3.42
CA GLU A 251 10.26 -25.89 3.94
C GLU A 251 10.24 -25.88 5.48
N THR A 252 11.26 -26.48 6.09
CA THR A 252 11.37 -26.61 7.55
C THR A 252 12.72 -26.11 8.02
N GLY A 253 12.77 -25.47 9.17
CA GLY A 253 14.04 -24.99 9.70
C GLY A 253 13.90 -24.18 10.99
N ASP A 254 15.01 -24.05 11.70
CA ASP A 254 15.09 -23.19 12.87
C ASP A 254 15.22 -21.73 12.38
N TYR A 255 14.54 -20.82 13.06
CA TYR A 255 14.60 -19.39 12.77
C TYR A 255 14.76 -18.56 14.04
N ARG A 256 15.17 -17.32 13.85
CA ARG A 256 15.24 -16.31 14.88
C ARG A 256 14.42 -15.10 14.49
N LEU A 257 13.37 -14.79 15.26
CA LEU A 257 12.53 -13.60 15.11
C LEU A 257 12.89 -12.58 16.18
N THR A 258 13.11 -11.35 15.79
CA THR A 258 13.35 -10.23 16.72
C THR A 258 12.35 -9.11 16.44
N LEU A 259 11.63 -8.67 17.46
CA LEU A 259 10.84 -7.44 17.45
C LEU A 259 11.58 -6.42 18.32
N ALA A 260 12.25 -5.47 17.69
CA ALA A 260 12.99 -4.44 18.40
C ALA A 260 12.29 -3.07 18.25
N PRO A 261 12.37 -2.16 19.25
CA PRO A 261 12.18 -0.77 18.95
C PRO A 261 13.21 -0.45 17.86
N SER A 262 12.80 0.21 16.79
CA SER A 262 13.80 0.71 15.86
C SER A 262 14.71 1.60 16.72
N ALA A 263 15.97 1.15 16.86
CA ALA A 263 16.99 1.99 17.47
C ALA A 263 17.18 3.11 16.44
N GLY A 264 16.32 4.14 16.55
CA GLY A 264 16.54 5.35 15.80
C GLY A 264 18.02 5.64 15.94
N HIS A 265 18.73 5.68 14.84
CA HIS A 265 19.99 6.42 14.84
C HIS A 265 19.60 7.74 15.51
N PRO A 266 20.32 8.17 16.53
CA PRO A 266 19.95 9.40 17.23
C PRO A 266 19.62 10.36 16.12
N ARG A 267 18.31 10.76 16.06
CA ARG A 267 17.81 11.68 15.03
C ARG A 267 18.99 12.53 14.67
N GLN A 268 19.39 12.57 13.39
CA GLN A 268 20.33 13.60 13.01
C GLN A 268 19.57 14.93 13.22
N ILE A 269 19.45 15.32 14.50
CA ILE A 269 18.91 16.59 14.98
C ILE A 269 19.69 17.75 14.33
N GLY A 270 20.74 17.44 13.62
CA GLY A 270 21.62 18.31 12.91
C GLY A 270 21.48 18.36 11.41
N VAL A 271 20.30 18.10 10.82
CA VAL A 271 20.08 18.68 9.50
C VAL A 271 20.03 20.19 9.70
N PRO A 272 21.06 20.95 9.29
CA PRO A 272 21.10 22.38 9.55
C PRO A 272 19.84 23.04 9.06
N GLY A 273 19.34 24.05 9.78
CA GLY A 273 18.25 24.87 9.29
C GLY A 273 18.62 25.41 7.92
N GLY A 274 17.95 24.94 6.86
CA GLY A 274 18.27 25.28 5.49
C GLY A 274 18.36 24.12 4.50
N ALA A 275 18.32 22.85 4.96
CA ALA A 275 18.19 21.70 4.06
C ALA A 275 16.90 21.82 3.24
N ARG A 276 17.00 21.75 1.92
CA ARG A 276 15.92 21.95 0.98
C ARG A 276 15.82 20.78 0.02
N VAL A 277 14.69 20.72 -0.68
CA VAL A 277 14.48 19.81 -1.78
C VAL A 277 14.97 20.49 -3.05
N ILE A 278 16.02 19.96 -3.67
CA ILE A 278 16.43 20.32 -5.03
C ILE A 278 15.74 19.37 -5.97
N ALA A 279 14.82 19.87 -6.77
CA ALA A 279 13.97 19.03 -7.60
C ALA A 279 14.22 19.28 -9.10
N LEU A 280 14.29 18.20 -9.86
CA LEU A 280 14.00 18.18 -11.28
C LEU A 280 12.66 17.50 -11.48
N LEU A 281 11.66 18.29 -11.84
CA LEU A 281 10.29 17.85 -12.05
C LEU A 281 9.95 17.89 -13.53
N VAL A 282 9.57 16.74 -14.09
CA VAL A 282 9.27 16.57 -15.50
C VAL A 282 7.85 16.05 -15.66
N GLY A 283 7.03 16.73 -16.46
CA GLY A 283 5.66 16.31 -16.75
C GLY A 283 5.33 16.46 -18.22
N VAL A 284 4.85 15.38 -18.86
CA VAL A 284 4.56 15.39 -20.30
C VAL A 284 3.13 14.93 -20.55
N SER A 285 2.27 15.85 -20.93
CA SER A 285 0.89 15.59 -21.36
C SER A 285 0.71 15.73 -22.87
N ASP A 286 1.51 16.58 -23.52
CA ASP A 286 1.52 16.80 -24.97
C ASP A 286 2.81 16.27 -25.59
N TYR A 287 2.70 15.19 -26.35
CA TYR A 287 3.82 14.49 -27.00
C TYR A 287 4.08 14.95 -28.46
N GLY A 288 3.36 16.00 -28.93
CA GLY A 288 3.55 16.55 -30.27
C GLY A 288 3.23 15.60 -31.41
N GLY A 289 2.37 14.62 -31.17
CA GLY A 289 1.98 13.60 -32.14
C GLY A 289 2.91 12.39 -32.23
N ARG A 290 3.93 12.29 -31.38
CA ARG A 290 4.79 11.08 -31.27
C ARG A 290 4.03 9.88 -30.71
N THR A 291 3.20 10.12 -29.71
CA THR A 291 2.30 9.17 -29.06
C THR A 291 1.04 9.89 -28.62
N SER A 292 0.07 9.19 -28.05
CA SER A 292 -1.16 9.78 -27.54
C SER A 292 -0.88 10.75 -26.39
N ASN A 293 -1.64 11.82 -26.32
CA ASN A 293 -1.55 12.77 -25.21
C ASN A 293 -2.18 12.19 -23.95
N LEU A 294 -1.64 12.56 -22.79
CA LEU A 294 -2.14 12.17 -21.47
C LEU A 294 -2.77 13.37 -20.75
N PRO A 295 -3.88 13.20 -20.03
CA PRO A 295 -4.45 14.29 -19.24
C PRO A 295 -3.62 14.54 -17.97
N ASN A 296 -3.36 15.82 -17.64
CA ASN A 296 -2.87 16.33 -16.36
C ASN A 296 -1.46 15.92 -15.92
N THR A 297 -0.70 15.15 -16.68
CA THR A 297 0.66 14.72 -16.29
C THR A 297 1.66 15.89 -16.22
N ASP A 298 1.50 16.92 -17.03
CA ASP A 298 2.27 18.17 -16.90
C ASP A 298 1.84 18.99 -15.68
N ASP A 299 0.55 18.96 -15.34
CA ASP A 299 0.00 19.60 -14.14
C ASP A 299 0.49 18.93 -12.85
N ASP A 300 0.75 17.63 -12.83
CA ASP A 300 1.34 16.94 -11.69
C ASP A 300 2.70 17.55 -11.30
N ALA A 301 3.58 17.69 -12.27
CA ALA A 301 4.88 18.31 -12.06
C ALA A 301 4.74 19.78 -11.60
N ARG A 302 3.82 20.55 -12.20
CA ARG A 302 3.54 21.94 -11.82
C ARG A 302 2.99 22.05 -10.39
N GLN A 303 2.04 21.19 -10.03
CA GLN A 303 1.42 21.20 -8.71
C GLN A 303 2.41 20.79 -7.63
N LEU A 304 3.25 19.77 -7.89
CA LEU A 304 4.31 19.38 -6.96
C LEU A 304 5.32 20.52 -6.77
N TYR A 305 5.77 21.15 -7.86
CA TYR A 305 6.66 22.33 -7.81
C TYR A 305 6.07 23.45 -6.95
N ASN A 306 4.81 23.83 -7.23
CA ASN A 306 4.13 24.92 -6.54
C ASN A 306 3.91 24.60 -5.05
N SER A 307 3.56 23.37 -4.72
CA SER A 307 3.35 22.93 -3.34
C SER A 307 4.65 22.96 -2.53
N LEU A 308 5.73 22.40 -3.06
CA LEU A 308 7.05 22.45 -2.40
C LEU A 308 7.55 23.90 -2.24
N ARG A 309 7.31 24.77 -3.24
CA ARG A 309 7.66 26.19 -3.16
C ARG A 309 6.84 26.91 -2.09
N SER A 310 5.53 26.69 -2.05
CA SER A 310 4.62 27.31 -1.08
C SER A 310 4.91 26.85 0.35
N ALA A 311 5.34 25.59 0.54
CA ALA A 311 5.79 25.05 1.82
C ALA A 311 7.18 25.55 2.24
N GLY A 312 7.87 26.32 1.39
CA GLY A 312 9.22 26.83 1.66
C GLY A 312 10.32 25.75 1.60
N LEU A 313 10.00 24.60 1.01
CA LEU A 313 10.90 23.44 0.92
C LEU A 313 11.80 23.48 -0.32
N LEU A 314 11.36 24.17 -1.38
CA LEU A 314 12.01 24.10 -2.68
C LEU A 314 13.29 24.96 -2.73
N HIS A 315 14.38 24.34 -3.18
CA HIS A 315 15.64 25.05 -3.44
C HIS A 315 15.54 25.89 -4.73
N PRO A 316 16.14 27.10 -4.79
CA PRO A 316 16.06 27.97 -5.96
C PRO A 316 16.61 27.39 -7.27
N ALA A 317 17.53 26.41 -7.19
CA ALA A 317 18.10 25.71 -8.35
C ALA A 317 17.20 24.59 -8.90
N SER A 318 16.03 24.36 -8.31
CA SER A 318 15.05 23.39 -8.81
C SER A 318 14.52 23.77 -10.18
N VAL A 319 14.29 22.77 -11.03
CA VAL A 319 13.85 22.94 -12.41
C VAL A 319 12.53 22.22 -12.64
N LEU A 320 11.64 22.89 -13.34
CA LEU A 320 10.39 22.33 -13.85
C LEU A 320 10.43 22.33 -15.37
N LEU A 321 10.23 21.15 -15.97
CA LEU A 321 10.15 20.98 -17.43
C LEU A 321 8.79 20.35 -17.77
N THR A 322 8.02 21.00 -18.64
CA THR A 322 6.73 20.46 -19.04
C THR A 322 6.54 20.50 -20.55
N ASN A 323 5.89 19.49 -21.09
CA ASN A 323 5.49 19.41 -22.50
C ASN A 323 6.67 19.71 -23.46
N ALA A 324 6.59 20.79 -24.24
CA ALA A 324 7.61 21.18 -25.22
C ALA A 324 9.02 21.38 -24.62
N GLU A 325 9.12 21.67 -23.32
CA GLU A 325 10.41 21.85 -22.64
C GLU A 325 11.01 20.52 -22.15
N ALA A 326 10.19 19.47 -22.03
CA ALA A 326 10.59 18.17 -21.53
C ALA A 326 11.28 17.33 -22.63
N THR A 327 12.37 17.82 -23.16
CA THR A 327 13.21 17.12 -24.17
C THR A 327 14.37 16.39 -23.50
N THR A 328 14.88 15.33 -24.13
CA THR A 328 16.04 14.56 -23.65
C THR A 328 17.24 15.47 -23.34
N LYS A 329 17.51 16.46 -24.19
CA LYS A 329 18.55 17.46 -23.98
C LYS A 329 18.30 18.29 -22.72
N ASN A 330 17.11 18.87 -22.61
CA ASN A 330 16.77 19.76 -21.50
C ASN A 330 16.75 19.01 -20.16
N VAL A 331 16.27 17.76 -20.15
CA VAL A 331 16.28 16.89 -18.95
C VAL A 331 17.72 16.64 -18.49
N ARG A 332 18.64 16.26 -19.40
CA ARG A 332 20.05 16.06 -19.06
C ARG A 332 20.73 17.32 -18.52
N GLU A 333 20.52 18.46 -19.18
CA GLU A 333 21.09 19.74 -18.75
C GLU A 333 20.50 20.21 -17.41
N ALA A 334 19.20 20.06 -17.21
CA ALA A 334 18.55 20.40 -15.96
C ALA A 334 18.99 19.47 -14.82
N PHE A 335 19.14 18.17 -15.10
CA PHE A 335 19.66 17.20 -14.14
C PHE A 335 21.06 17.59 -13.68
N ALA A 336 21.96 17.86 -14.63
CA ALA A 336 23.34 18.27 -14.32
C ALA A 336 23.40 19.54 -13.47
N ARG A 337 22.57 20.55 -13.79
CA ARG A 337 22.47 21.79 -12.99
C ARG A 337 21.95 21.54 -11.57
N ALA A 338 20.89 20.74 -11.43
CA ALA A 338 20.30 20.43 -10.14
C ALA A 338 21.26 19.57 -9.30
N ALA A 339 21.90 18.57 -9.90
CA ALA A 339 22.89 17.74 -9.24
C ALA A 339 24.12 18.53 -8.74
N ALA A 340 24.62 19.48 -9.56
CA ALA A 340 25.74 20.36 -9.18
C ALA A 340 25.39 21.33 -8.05
N ALA A 341 24.12 21.70 -7.90
CA ALA A 341 23.64 22.59 -6.84
C ALA A 341 23.30 21.84 -5.55
N ALA A 342 23.12 20.52 -5.60
CA ALA A 342 22.75 19.71 -4.47
C ALA A 342 23.92 19.55 -3.48
N GLY A 343 23.71 20.03 -2.25
CA GLY A 343 24.69 19.91 -1.17
C GLY A 343 24.45 18.68 -0.29
N PRO A 344 25.44 18.37 0.59
CA PRO A 344 25.40 17.18 1.45
C PRO A 344 24.28 17.18 2.49
N ASN A 345 23.53 18.27 2.63
CA ASN A 345 22.39 18.39 3.52
C ASN A 345 21.04 18.36 2.80
N ASP A 346 21.04 18.47 1.46
CA ASP A 346 19.82 18.58 0.68
C ASP A 346 19.21 17.20 0.36
N THR A 347 17.94 17.22 0.01
CA THR A 347 17.26 16.10 -0.64
C THR A 347 17.15 16.41 -2.13
N PHE A 348 17.66 15.52 -2.97
CA PHE A 348 17.50 15.59 -4.42
C PHE A 348 16.24 14.82 -4.82
N LEU A 349 15.37 15.43 -5.62
CA LEU A 349 14.15 14.80 -6.13
C LEU A 349 14.16 14.83 -7.65
N PHE A 350 14.20 13.64 -8.27
CA PHE A 350 13.83 13.46 -9.67
C PHE A 350 12.40 12.93 -9.73
N PHE A 351 11.53 13.67 -10.38
CA PHE A 351 10.12 13.31 -10.56
C PHE A 351 9.78 13.32 -12.04
N PHE A 352 9.08 12.28 -12.49
CA PHE A 352 8.51 12.20 -13.83
C PHE A 352 7.04 11.78 -13.75
N SER A 353 6.17 12.42 -14.55
CA SER A 353 4.78 12.01 -14.80
C SER A 353 4.53 12.04 -16.30
N GLY A 354 4.14 10.90 -16.87
CA GLY A 354 3.95 10.73 -18.31
C GLY A 354 3.91 9.28 -18.75
N HIS A 355 4.04 9.03 -20.06
CA HIS A 355 4.15 7.68 -20.59
C HIS A 355 5.46 7.00 -20.17
N GLY A 356 5.36 5.72 -19.84
CA GLY A 356 6.45 4.77 -19.75
C GLY A 356 6.25 3.65 -20.75
N ASP A 357 7.34 3.08 -21.23
CA ASP A 357 7.33 1.97 -22.20
C ASP A 357 8.53 1.05 -21.95
N GLN A 358 8.54 -0.09 -22.61
CA GLN A 358 9.63 -1.06 -22.63
C GLN A 358 10.19 -1.21 -24.05
N VAL A 359 11.50 -1.38 -24.16
CA VAL A 359 12.17 -1.62 -25.44
C VAL A 359 12.99 -2.90 -25.38
N ASP A 360 12.91 -3.72 -26.42
CA ASP A 360 13.70 -4.94 -26.51
C ASP A 360 15.19 -4.62 -26.55
N VAL A 361 15.95 -5.30 -25.70
CA VAL A 361 17.42 -5.20 -25.62
C VAL A 361 18.01 -6.61 -25.50
N PRO A 362 19.30 -6.79 -25.80
CA PRO A 362 19.96 -8.06 -25.52
C PRO A 362 19.88 -8.42 -24.03
N VAL A 363 19.52 -9.66 -23.74
CA VAL A 363 19.53 -10.20 -22.37
C VAL A 363 20.90 -9.96 -21.71
N SER A 364 20.90 -9.37 -20.55
CA SER A 364 22.10 -9.02 -19.79
C SER A 364 21.86 -9.25 -18.30
N ARG A 365 22.86 -8.95 -17.46
CA ARG A 365 22.67 -8.99 -15.99
C ARG A 365 21.79 -7.84 -15.48
N ALA A 366 21.68 -6.76 -16.22
CA ALA A 366 20.83 -5.63 -15.89
C ALA A 366 19.39 -5.85 -16.39
N GLU A 367 19.26 -6.55 -17.54
CA GLU A 367 17.99 -6.81 -18.22
C GLU A 367 17.87 -8.33 -18.45
N LEU A 368 17.40 -9.03 -17.43
CA LEU A 368 17.28 -10.49 -17.45
C LEU A 368 16.16 -10.99 -18.37
N ASP A 369 15.13 -10.21 -18.54
CA ASP A 369 13.98 -10.46 -19.44
C ASP A 369 14.24 -9.98 -20.88
N GLY A 370 15.33 -9.24 -21.12
CA GLY A 370 15.66 -8.65 -22.43
C GLY A 370 14.85 -7.39 -22.76
N ARG A 371 14.34 -6.69 -21.75
CA ARG A 371 13.59 -5.44 -21.90
C ARG A 371 14.22 -4.36 -21.03
N ALA A 372 14.32 -3.14 -21.55
CA ALA A 372 14.75 -1.96 -20.82
C ALA A 372 13.61 -0.96 -20.73
N GLU A 373 13.37 -0.43 -19.56
CA GLU A 373 12.31 0.55 -19.31
C GLU A 373 12.72 1.93 -19.81
N THR A 374 11.68 2.67 -20.24
CA THR A 374 11.84 4.03 -20.73
C THR A 374 10.83 4.98 -20.12
N ILE A 375 11.24 6.23 -19.92
CA ILE A 375 10.33 7.36 -19.78
C ILE A 375 10.21 8.05 -21.15
N GLU A 376 8.99 8.37 -21.56
CA GLU A 376 8.73 9.03 -22.84
C GLU A 376 8.78 10.55 -22.68
N LEU A 377 9.77 11.18 -23.30
CA LEU A 377 9.88 12.63 -23.34
C LEU A 377 9.29 13.19 -24.65
N ARG A 378 9.21 14.50 -24.73
CA ARG A 378 8.62 15.21 -25.88
C ARG A 378 9.26 14.83 -27.22
N ASP A 379 10.56 14.63 -27.25
CA ASP A 379 11.36 14.36 -28.47
C ASP A 379 11.77 12.89 -28.64
N ALA A 380 12.02 12.16 -27.57
CA ALA A 380 12.45 10.78 -27.61
C ALA A 380 12.23 10.05 -26.29
N ALA A 381 12.30 8.72 -26.28
CA ALA A 381 12.40 7.91 -25.08
C ALA A 381 13.78 8.09 -24.42
N MET A 382 13.81 7.99 -23.09
CA MET A 382 15.05 7.95 -22.30
C MET A 382 15.03 6.69 -21.44
N ARG A 383 16.03 5.83 -21.61
CA ARG A 383 16.13 4.56 -20.90
C ARG A 383 16.61 4.75 -19.46
N ASP A 384 16.31 3.80 -18.62
CA ASP A 384 16.84 3.65 -17.26
C ASP A 384 18.37 3.68 -17.25
N SER A 385 19.05 2.96 -18.17
CA SER A 385 20.50 2.92 -18.34
C SER A 385 21.13 4.26 -18.76
N GLU A 386 20.33 5.20 -19.28
CA GLU A 386 20.75 6.57 -19.58
C GLU A 386 20.58 7.52 -18.39
N LEU A 387 19.62 7.21 -17.48
CA LEU A 387 19.39 7.95 -16.24
C LEU A 387 20.36 7.53 -15.14
N GLU A 388 20.72 6.25 -15.04
CA GLU A 388 21.57 5.71 -13.98
C GLU A 388 22.91 6.48 -13.81
N PRO A 389 23.70 6.77 -14.85
CA PRO A 389 24.94 7.51 -14.68
C PRO A 389 24.73 8.96 -14.22
N LEU A 390 23.58 9.58 -14.50
CA LEU A 390 23.28 10.93 -14.06
C LEU A 390 23.20 11.01 -12.54
N PHE A 391 22.62 10.01 -11.90
CA PHE A 391 22.56 9.91 -10.43
C PHE A 391 23.97 9.77 -9.80
N GLY A 392 24.97 9.32 -10.56
CA GLY A 392 26.35 9.27 -10.13
C GLY A 392 26.94 10.62 -9.74
N SER A 393 26.44 11.69 -10.33
CA SER A 393 26.88 13.07 -10.07
C SER A 393 26.15 13.74 -8.90
N VAL A 394 25.13 13.11 -8.32
CA VAL A 394 24.35 13.70 -7.23
C VAL A 394 25.05 13.46 -5.89
N HIS A 395 25.39 14.52 -5.20
CA HIS A 395 26.03 14.49 -3.88
C HIS A 395 25.11 14.92 -2.74
N ALA A 396 23.79 14.81 -2.97
CA ALA A 396 22.78 15.07 -1.95
C ALA A 396 22.86 14.03 -0.81
N ARG A 397 22.41 14.43 0.37
CA ARG A 397 22.26 13.53 1.52
C ARG A 397 21.34 12.35 1.20
N LEU A 398 20.24 12.63 0.50
CA LEU A 398 19.22 11.68 0.10
C LEU A 398 18.72 12.03 -1.31
N SER A 399 18.50 11.02 -2.12
CA SER A 399 17.86 11.17 -3.43
C SER A 399 16.57 10.39 -3.50
N ILE A 400 15.55 10.97 -4.14
CA ILE A 400 14.28 10.32 -4.45
C ILE A 400 14.14 10.26 -5.97
N VAL A 401 13.86 9.07 -6.47
CA VAL A 401 13.40 8.81 -7.83
C VAL A 401 11.93 8.50 -7.76
N ALA A 402 11.07 9.36 -8.28
CA ALA A 402 9.63 9.16 -8.28
C ALA A 402 9.10 9.16 -9.72
N LEU A 403 8.64 8.00 -10.19
CA LEU A 403 8.16 7.82 -11.56
C LEU A 403 6.68 7.44 -11.53
N ASP A 404 5.84 8.34 -12.03
CA ASP A 404 4.41 8.11 -12.22
C ASP A 404 4.16 7.80 -13.69
N SER A 405 4.44 6.56 -14.07
CA SER A 405 4.38 6.06 -15.45
C SER A 405 4.18 4.54 -15.48
N CYS A 406 3.75 4.02 -16.62
CA CYS A 406 3.72 2.59 -16.87
C CYS A 406 5.13 1.99 -16.76
N TYR A 407 5.24 0.73 -16.37
CA TYR A 407 6.49 -0.05 -16.26
C TYR A 407 7.56 0.57 -15.36
N SER A 408 7.17 1.51 -14.49
CA SER A 408 8.13 2.26 -13.68
C SER A 408 8.89 1.40 -12.67
N GLY A 409 8.35 0.26 -12.26
CA GLY A 409 8.99 -0.68 -11.32
C GLY A 409 10.31 -1.27 -11.84
N GLY A 410 10.52 -1.34 -13.15
CA GLY A 410 11.76 -1.82 -13.76
C GLY A 410 12.96 -0.88 -13.60
N PHE A 411 12.75 0.39 -13.22
CA PHE A 411 13.84 1.34 -12.95
C PHE A 411 14.62 1.06 -11.66
N ARG A 412 14.60 -0.18 -11.16
CA ARG A 412 15.28 -0.59 -9.90
C ARG A 412 16.79 -0.38 -9.91
N ASN A 413 17.44 -0.42 -11.07
CA ASN A 413 18.89 -0.16 -11.20
C ASN A 413 19.27 1.26 -10.74
N LEU A 414 18.35 2.26 -10.81
CA LEU A 414 18.60 3.62 -10.31
C LEU A 414 18.79 3.69 -8.80
N ILE A 415 18.22 2.73 -8.05
CA ILE A 415 18.25 2.72 -6.58
C ILE A 415 19.35 1.83 -5.98
N ASN A 416 20.27 1.33 -6.77
CA ASN A 416 21.43 0.53 -6.33
C ASN A 416 22.47 1.32 -5.51
N ARG A 417 22.05 2.40 -4.84
CA ARG A 417 22.90 3.31 -4.07
C ARG A 417 22.37 3.48 -2.65
N PRO A 418 23.24 3.64 -1.64
CA PRO A 418 22.84 3.63 -0.23
C PRO A 418 21.91 4.78 0.18
N ASN A 419 21.86 5.87 -0.60
CA ASN A 419 21.09 7.07 -0.28
C ASN A 419 20.00 7.39 -1.32
N VAL A 420 19.57 6.41 -2.11
CA VAL A 420 18.53 6.60 -3.13
C VAL A 420 17.27 5.81 -2.74
N MET A 421 16.13 6.48 -2.80
CA MET A 421 14.80 5.92 -2.61
C MET A 421 14.04 5.94 -3.93
N GLY A 422 13.45 4.81 -4.32
CA GLY A 422 12.57 4.68 -5.48
C GLY A 422 11.10 4.67 -5.06
N LEU A 423 10.28 5.42 -5.78
CA LEU A 423 8.84 5.47 -5.68
C LEU A 423 8.28 5.29 -7.09
N PHE A 424 7.70 4.14 -7.36
CA PHE A 424 7.25 3.75 -8.70
C PHE A 424 5.76 3.43 -8.67
N SER A 425 4.98 4.03 -9.57
CA SER A 425 3.52 3.92 -9.58
C SER A 425 2.99 2.59 -10.12
N SER A 426 3.84 1.78 -10.73
CA SER A 426 3.48 0.45 -11.26
C SER A 426 4.62 -0.54 -11.08
N GLU A 427 4.32 -1.83 -11.17
CA GLU A 427 5.32 -2.88 -11.29
C GLU A 427 6.00 -2.86 -12.66
N GLU A 428 7.05 -3.67 -12.84
CA GLU A 428 7.84 -3.75 -14.07
C GLU A 428 7.00 -4.14 -15.29
N ASP A 429 6.05 -5.05 -15.12
CA ASP A 429 5.18 -5.55 -16.19
C ASP A 429 3.79 -4.91 -16.23
N LEU A 430 3.52 -3.88 -15.43
CA LEU A 430 2.19 -3.29 -15.29
C LEU A 430 2.11 -1.84 -15.76
N THR A 431 0.90 -1.47 -16.18
CA THR A 431 0.57 -0.10 -16.55
C THR A 431 0.11 0.73 -15.34
N SER A 432 0.37 2.04 -15.36
CA SER A 432 -0.10 2.99 -14.36
C SER A 432 -1.45 3.59 -14.76
N LEU A 433 -2.33 3.82 -13.77
CA LEU A 433 -3.65 4.38 -13.99
C LEU A 433 -3.66 5.90 -13.85
N VAL A 434 -4.55 6.56 -14.60
CA VAL A 434 -4.78 8.00 -14.51
C VAL A 434 -5.68 8.34 -13.33
N ALA A 435 -5.23 9.25 -12.46
CA ALA A 435 -5.93 9.69 -11.26
C ALA A 435 -6.94 10.84 -11.54
N SER A 436 -7.77 10.69 -12.54
CA SER A 436 -8.71 11.73 -12.98
C SER A 436 -9.68 12.21 -11.89
N GLN A 437 -10.01 11.35 -10.92
CA GLN A 437 -10.82 11.68 -9.75
C GLN A 437 -10.22 12.78 -8.86
N PHE A 438 -8.89 12.96 -8.88
CA PHE A 438 -8.17 14.01 -8.15
C PHE A 438 -7.77 15.18 -9.06
N LYS A 439 -8.15 15.17 -10.32
CA LYS A 439 -7.63 16.09 -11.35
C LYS A 439 -6.10 16.04 -11.44
N ALA A 440 -5.54 14.86 -11.29
CA ALA A 440 -4.14 14.55 -11.42
C ALA A 440 -3.92 13.60 -12.59
N GLY A 441 -2.70 13.53 -13.13
CA GLY A 441 -2.31 12.59 -14.16
C GLY A 441 -2.09 11.21 -13.57
N GLY A 442 -1.46 11.13 -12.38
CA GLY A 442 -1.18 9.89 -11.71
C GLY A 442 -1.46 9.93 -10.19
N PHE A 443 -1.62 8.76 -9.61
CA PHE A 443 -1.86 8.60 -8.17
C PHE A 443 -0.61 8.91 -7.35
N LEU A 444 0.56 8.47 -7.81
CA LEU A 444 1.82 8.70 -7.11
C LEU A 444 2.14 10.19 -7.01
N ALA A 445 1.94 10.94 -8.09
CA ALA A 445 2.15 12.38 -8.12
C ALA A 445 1.33 13.10 -7.04
N TYR A 446 0.06 12.74 -6.94
CA TYR A 446 -0.85 13.32 -5.97
C TYR A 446 -0.44 12.98 -4.53
N PHE A 447 -0.18 11.71 -4.23
CA PHE A 447 0.17 11.27 -2.88
C PHE A 447 1.55 11.74 -2.44
N LEU A 448 2.52 11.75 -3.36
CA LEU A 448 3.86 12.30 -3.10
C LEU A 448 3.80 13.78 -2.71
N ARG A 449 3.02 14.56 -3.46
CA ARG A 449 2.81 15.98 -3.16
C ARG A 449 2.23 16.20 -1.76
N GLU A 450 1.17 15.48 -1.40
CA GLU A 450 0.58 15.59 -0.06
C GLU A 450 1.55 15.12 1.01
N GLY A 451 2.23 13.99 0.80
CA GLY A 451 3.18 13.43 1.76
C GLY A 451 4.34 14.38 2.06
N LEU A 452 4.98 14.91 1.02
CA LEU A 452 6.11 15.83 1.17
C LEU A 452 5.72 17.18 1.80
N THR A 453 4.45 17.57 1.72
CA THR A 453 3.97 18.84 2.29
C THR A 453 3.34 18.69 3.68
N GLY A 454 3.42 17.50 4.29
CA GLY A 454 3.11 17.29 5.68
C GLY A 454 2.06 16.22 5.99
N ALA A 455 1.34 15.69 4.99
CA ALA A 455 0.35 14.65 5.25
C ALA A 455 0.98 13.29 5.66
N ALA A 456 2.28 13.12 5.43
CA ALA A 456 3.02 11.95 5.87
C ALA A 456 3.66 12.11 7.26
N ASP A 457 3.61 13.27 7.87
CA ASP A 457 4.09 13.52 9.24
C ASP A 457 3.09 12.87 10.22
N ASP A 458 3.30 11.59 10.50
CA ASP A 458 2.36 10.78 11.29
C ASP A 458 2.50 11.04 12.80
N ASP A 459 3.66 11.47 13.29
CA ASP A 459 3.90 11.74 14.73
C ASP A 459 3.84 13.23 15.12
N GLY A 460 3.64 14.11 14.13
CA GLY A 460 3.45 15.55 14.33
C GLY A 460 4.72 16.32 14.73
N ASP A 461 5.89 15.77 14.45
CA ASP A 461 7.18 16.36 14.83
C ASP A 461 7.74 17.36 13.79
N HIS A 462 6.98 17.64 12.73
CA HIS A 462 7.33 18.49 11.59
C HIS A 462 8.50 17.97 10.75
N ILE A 463 8.73 16.67 10.78
CA ILE A 463 9.71 15.98 9.95
C ILE A 463 8.99 14.86 9.20
N VAL A 464 9.21 14.77 7.91
CA VAL A 464 8.79 13.59 7.14
C VAL A 464 10.02 12.73 6.92
N THR A 465 10.01 11.52 7.46
CA THR A 465 11.05 10.50 7.29
C THR A 465 10.78 9.60 6.10
N ALA A 466 11.77 8.82 5.67
CA ALA A 466 11.60 7.83 4.60
C ALA A 466 10.56 6.75 4.99
N GLY A 467 10.50 6.38 6.27
CA GLY A 467 9.50 5.45 6.81
C GLY A 467 8.09 6.00 6.73
N GLU A 468 7.88 7.24 7.19
CA GLU A 468 6.57 7.90 7.16
C GLU A 468 6.08 8.13 5.75
N LEU A 469 6.94 8.63 4.86
CA LEU A 469 6.59 8.83 3.46
C LEU A 469 6.20 7.50 2.79
N SER A 470 6.99 6.44 3.02
CA SER A 470 6.70 5.09 2.49
C SER A 470 5.35 4.58 2.97
N THR A 471 5.11 4.68 4.28
CA THR A 471 3.87 4.21 4.92
C THR A 471 2.67 5.02 4.42
N TYR A 472 2.81 6.34 4.34
CA TYR A 472 1.76 7.23 3.83
C TYR A 472 1.36 6.88 2.40
N ILE A 473 2.35 6.78 1.48
CA ILE A 473 2.08 6.50 0.07
C ILE A 473 1.42 5.12 -0.09
N ARG A 474 1.95 4.05 0.55
CA ARG A 474 1.33 2.72 0.50
C ARG A 474 -0.09 2.71 1.02
N ARG A 475 -0.36 3.39 2.14
CA ARG A 475 -1.71 3.52 2.72
C ARG A 475 -2.67 4.21 1.75
N ARG A 476 -2.22 5.27 1.07
CA ARG A 476 -3.03 6.01 0.11
C ARG A 476 -3.31 5.18 -1.15
N PHE A 477 -2.32 4.48 -1.70
CA PHE A 477 -2.53 3.58 -2.83
C PHE A 477 -3.53 2.48 -2.51
N ARG A 478 -3.41 1.81 -1.38
CA ARG A 478 -4.38 0.78 -0.94
C ARG A 478 -5.79 1.32 -0.75
N ARG A 479 -5.92 2.55 -0.27
CA ARG A 479 -7.22 3.15 0.02
C ARG A 479 -7.92 3.72 -1.22
N GLU A 480 -7.18 4.26 -2.14
CA GLU A 480 -7.69 5.10 -3.23
C GLU A 480 -7.21 4.64 -4.62
N GLY A 481 -6.15 3.82 -4.69
CA GLY A 481 -5.61 3.23 -5.91
C GLY A 481 -6.32 1.94 -6.36
N ASP A 482 -7.08 1.29 -5.48
CA ASP A 482 -7.95 0.16 -5.83
C ASP A 482 -9.19 0.65 -6.59
N ILE A 483 -8.99 1.11 -7.83
CA ILE A 483 -10.09 1.45 -8.72
C ILE A 483 -10.40 0.23 -9.55
N PRO A 484 -11.67 -0.25 -9.58
CA PRO A 484 -12.07 -1.33 -10.46
C PRO A 484 -11.75 -0.94 -11.91
N ALA A 485 -11.02 -1.78 -12.59
CA ALA A 485 -10.81 -1.64 -14.02
C ALA A 485 -12.15 -1.52 -14.73
N SER A 486 -12.36 -0.40 -15.41
CA SER A 486 -13.60 -0.17 -16.16
C SER A 486 -13.69 -0.98 -17.48
N ASN A 487 -12.66 -1.74 -17.85
CA ASN A 487 -12.58 -2.53 -19.07
C ASN A 487 -12.14 -3.96 -18.75
N ARG A 488 -13.02 -4.91 -19.07
CA ARG A 488 -12.86 -6.36 -18.91
C ARG A 488 -11.81 -7.01 -19.83
N GLU A 489 -11.07 -6.25 -20.62
CA GLU A 489 -10.12 -6.79 -21.61
C GLU A 489 -8.66 -6.82 -21.12
N ASP A 490 -8.36 -6.24 -19.93
CA ASP A 490 -7.01 -6.20 -19.38
C ASP A 490 -6.98 -6.88 -18.01
N GLU A 491 -6.61 -8.15 -17.99
CA GLU A 491 -6.46 -8.95 -16.77
C GLU A 491 -5.36 -8.41 -15.82
N ASN A 492 -4.54 -7.47 -16.28
CA ASN A 492 -3.42 -6.86 -15.58
C ASN A 492 -3.72 -5.45 -15.04
N ASN A 493 -4.96 -5.05 -14.90
CA ASN A 493 -5.37 -3.68 -14.64
C ASN A 493 -5.48 -3.37 -13.15
N TYR A 494 -4.52 -3.77 -12.33
CA TYR A 494 -4.36 -3.27 -10.98
C TYR A 494 -3.06 -2.46 -10.88
N GLN A 495 -3.12 -1.37 -10.14
CA GLN A 495 -1.96 -0.53 -9.89
C GLN A 495 -1.34 -0.88 -8.55
N ASN A 496 -0.09 -1.31 -8.55
CA ASN A 496 0.67 -1.59 -7.34
C ASN A 496 1.86 -0.63 -7.24
N VAL A 497 1.96 0.07 -6.11
CA VAL A 497 3.09 0.98 -5.88
C VAL A 497 4.29 0.21 -5.39
N ILE A 498 5.40 0.36 -6.07
CA ILE A 498 6.70 -0.15 -5.65
C ILE A 498 7.44 0.96 -4.89
N ILE A 499 7.83 0.67 -3.66
CA ILE A 499 8.62 1.57 -2.82
C ILE A 499 9.86 0.84 -2.37
N GLU A 500 11.00 1.28 -2.90
CA GLU A 500 12.30 0.76 -2.53
C GLU A 500 13.14 1.85 -1.85
N ARG A 501 13.66 1.54 -0.68
CA ARG A 501 14.42 2.51 0.11
C ARG A 501 15.93 2.40 -0.11
N GLY A 502 16.37 1.53 -1.01
CA GLY A 502 17.79 1.27 -1.20
C GLY A 502 18.49 0.98 0.13
N GLY A 503 19.51 1.76 0.47
CA GLY A 503 20.16 1.68 1.78
C GLY A 503 19.62 2.61 2.86
N LEU A 504 18.53 3.35 2.58
CA LEU A 504 17.93 4.29 3.54
C LEU A 504 17.27 3.57 4.71
N GLN A 505 17.44 4.15 5.90
CA GLN A 505 16.74 3.74 7.10
C GLN A 505 15.39 4.46 7.20
N ILE A 506 14.47 3.90 7.99
CA ILE A 506 13.14 4.51 8.16
C ILE A 506 13.19 5.91 8.78
N GLU A 507 14.22 6.19 9.59
CA GLU A 507 14.45 7.45 10.26
C GLU A 507 15.14 8.51 9.39
N ASP A 508 15.59 8.15 8.20
CA ASP A 508 16.23 9.12 7.31
C ASP A 508 15.26 10.23 6.93
N VAL A 509 15.66 11.46 7.24
CA VAL A 509 14.81 12.63 7.04
C VAL A 509 14.69 12.92 5.54
N VAL A 510 13.47 12.93 5.03
CA VAL A 510 13.15 13.34 3.65
C VAL A 510 13.01 14.86 3.58
N VAL A 511 12.12 15.43 4.37
CA VAL A 511 11.91 16.89 4.47
C VAL A 511 11.66 17.33 5.91
N ARG A 512 11.94 18.62 6.19
CA ARG A 512 11.54 19.32 7.42
C ARG A 512 10.50 20.36 7.07
N LEU A 513 9.36 20.29 7.73
CA LEU A 513 8.26 21.23 7.56
C LEU A 513 8.51 22.49 8.38
N ALA A 514 8.06 23.64 7.89
CA ALA A 514 8.11 24.87 8.65
C ALA A 514 7.20 24.76 9.89
N GLY A 515 7.70 24.97 11.09
CA GLY A 515 6.93 24.92 12.33
C GLY A 515 5.73 25.87 12.27
N GLY A 516 4.51 25.37 12.54
CA GLY A 516 3.31 26.15 12.76
C GLY A 516 2.30 26.26 11.62
N ARG A 517 2.49 25.62 10.47
CA ARG A 517 1.41 25.44 9.49
C ARG A 517 1.12 23.95 9.34
N GLN A 518 0.14 23.43 10.07
CA GLN A 518 -0.58 22.26 9.63
C GLN A 518 -1.22 22.62 8.30
N ILE A 519 -0.69 22.11 7.20
CA ILE A 519 -1.41 22.08 5.94
C ILE A 519 -2.41 20.94 6.11
N VAL A 520 -3.61 21.28 6.57
CA VAL A 520 -4.73 20.35 6.55
C VAL A 520 -4.89 19.92 5.09
N ALA A 521 -4.66 18.67 4.80
CA ALA A 521 -4.93 18.09 3.49
C ALA A 521 -6.34 18.50 3.09
N ALA A 522 -6.51 19.12 1.92
CA ALA A 522 -7.83 19.44 1.43
C ALA A 522 -8.66 18.16 1.40
N PRO A 523 -9.89 18.15 1.92
CA PRO A 523 -10.72 16.97 1.87
C PRO A 523 -10.83 16.53 0.40
N PRO A 524 -10.81 15.22 0.12
CA PRO A 524 -10.92 14.73 -1.24
C PRO A 524 -12.16 15.34 -1.88
N PRO A 525 -12.11 15.75 -3.15
CA PRO A 525 -13.26 16.32 -3.83
C PRO A 525 -14.42 15.32 -3.72
N ARG A 526 -15.57 15.79 -3.23
CA ARG A 526 -16.77 14.96 -3.14
C ARG A 526 -17.01 14.33 -4.50
N ARG A 527 -17.19 13.01 -4.52
CA ARG A 527 -17.58 12.24 -5.71
C ARG A 527 -18.66 13.01 -6.45
N ALA A 528 -18.40 13.41 -7.69
CA ALA A 528 -19.43 13.94 -8.56
C ALA A 528 -20.49 12.85 -8.72
N ALA A 529 -21.76 13.20 -8.49
CA ALA A 529 -22.84 12.27 -8.74
C ALA A 529 -22.77 11.79 -10.19
N PRO A 530 -23.06 10.50 -10.46
CA PRO A 530 -23.01 9.96 -11.82
C PRO A 530 -23.90 10.81 -12.72
N VAL A 531 -23.31 11.31 -13.82
CA VAL A 531 -24.04 12.04 -14.86
C VAL A 531 -24.98 11.02 -15.51
N GLN A 532 -26.27 11.19 -15.31
CA GLN A 532 -27.27 10.40 -16.01
C GLN A 532 -27.14 10.66 -17.52
N PRO A 533 -27.09 9.60 -18.35
CA PRO A 533 -27.06 9.80 -19.79
C PRO A 533 -28.36 10.47 -20.26
N SER A 534 -28.23 11.56 -20.99
CA SER A 534 -29.35 12.24 -21.63
C SER A 534 -30.11 11.30 -22.58
N PRO A 535 -31.43 11.31 -22.60
CA PRO A 535 -32.20 10.42 -23.48
C PRO A 535 -31.92 10.75 -24.93
N VAL A 536 -31.46 9.76 -25.68
CA VAL A 536 -31.27 9.84 -27.14
C VAL A 536 -32.65 9.99 -27.78
N LYS A 537 -32.93 11.17 -28.34
CA LYS A 537 -34.08 11.35 -29.23
C LYS A 537 -33.86 10.55 -30.51
N ARG A 538 -34.61 9.44 -30.64
CA ARG A 538 -34.75 8.77 -31.96
C ARG A 538 -35.57 9.67 -32.89
N ARG A 539 -35.04 9.95 -34.06
CA ARG A 539 -35.81 10.34 -35.25
C ARG A 539 -36.01 9.14 -36.13
#